data_ac67c3c1e1c601cec6b27b2bbc84f174
#
_entry.id   ac67c3c1e1c601cec6b27b2bbc84f174
#
_cell.length_a   1.000
_cell.length_b   1.000
_cell.length_c   1.000
_cell.angle_alpha   90.00
_cell.angle_beta   90.00
_cell.angle_gamma   90.00
#
_symmetry.space_group_name_H-M   'P 1'
#
loop_
_entity.id
_entity.type
_entity.pdbx_description
1 polymer ?
#
loop_
_entity_poly.entity_id
_entity_poly.type
_entity_poly.pdbx_seq_one_letter_code
_entity_poly.pdbx_strand_id
1 'polypeptide(L)'
;METLAPPVLREKPLERKRSPGYFSVPLVSFFPAKHLAISTWYSVLNAVPLSDKFGRPITDLRISITDRCNYKCIYCRTGNEGALYGDLPFPDYSRMARIFAALGIKKIRITGGEPLLRKGVVDFVAEVAKLRNAGGEPLDIAITTNGHLLSDMAQPLKDAGLRRVTVSMDAVDPDRFARITRVSNGFDNVLAGIRASRQVGLWPVKVNCVLMRGFNEDQIIPFGMFAREEGVIVRFIEFMPLEEDRVWAPETVVTLDEILRRMAEYRPLVEIPHQRSETARRYRFDDGIGEIGIIAPVSHPFCGQCSRIRITSDGKIRTCLFSVWDHDLHELMRRGASDEDLVEFIRGVVARKEERHHIGEPDFVPASRTMVHIGG
;
A
#
# COMPACT_ATOMS: atom_id res chain seq x y z
N MET A 1 -50.28 43.14 -36.20
CA MET A 1 -48.96 42.98 -36.83
C MET A 1 -48.72 41.50 -36.97
N GLU A 2 -48.95 41.08 -38.21
CA GLU A 2 -48.90 39.66 -38.66
C GLU A 2 -47.43 39.25 -38.82
N THR A 3 -47.13 38.01 -38.42
CA THR A 3 -45.90 37.33 -38.81
C THR A 3 -46.24 36.04 -39.51
N LEU A 4 -45.88 36.01 -40.79
CA LEU A 4 -46.04 34.89 -41.75
C LEU A 4 -45.08 33.75 -41.47
N ALA A 5 -45.57 32.53 -41.57
CA ALA A 5 -44.81 31.29 -41.61
C ALA A 5 -44.39 30.93 -43.04
N PRO A 6 -43.22 30.31 -43.27
CA PRO A 6 -42.79 29.87 -44.59
C PRO A 6 -43.28 28.46 -44.95
N PRO A 7 -43.30 28.09 -46.25
CA PRO A 7 -44.04 26.94 -46.78
C PRO A 7 -43.28 25.61 -46.72
N VAL A 8 -44.08 24.55 -46.65
CA VAL A 8 -43.70 23.14 -46.68
C VAL A 8 -43.47 22.71 -48.12
N LEU A 9 -42.29 22.17 -48.46
CA LEU A 9 -42.00 21.48 -49.71
C LEU A 9 -42.28 20.00 -49.61
N ARG A 10 -43.11 19.48 -50.48
CA ARG A 10 -43.44 18.04 -50.65
C ARG A 10 -42.36 17.40 -51.54
N GLU A 11 -41.76 16.35 -51.09
CA GLU A 11 -40.94 15.46 -51.90
C GLU A 11 -41.76 14.30 -52.49
N LYS A 12 -41.47 13.96 -53.75
CA LYS A 12 -42.04 12.85 -54.52
C LYS A 12 -41.21 11.59 -54.32
N PRO A 13 -41.82 10.37 -54.43
CA PRO A 13 -41.09 9.11 -54.25
C PRO A 13 -40.32 8.72 -55.51
N LEU A 14 -39.07 8.25 -55.33
CA LEU A 14 -38.23 7.68 -56.38
C LEU A 14 -38.33 6.16 -56.42
N GLU A 15 -38.56 5.65 -57.62
CA GLU A 15 -38.71 4.25 -57.99
C GLU A 15 -37.45 3.42 -57.75
N ARG A 16 -37.64 2.19 -57.32
CA ARG A 16 -36.59 1.17 -57.20
C ARG A 16 -36.28 0.54 -58.55
N LYS A 17 -35.03 0.67 -59.00
CA LYS A 17 -34.46 -0.22 -60.04
C LYS A 17 -33.70 -1.38 -59.38
N ARG A 18 -34.05 -2.59 -59.73
CA ARG A 18 -33.33 -3.84 -59.39
C ARG A 18 -32.07 -3.97 -60.24
N SER A 19 -30.96 -4.39 -59.65
CA SER A 19 -29.79 -4.90 -60.32
C SER A 19 -29.06 -5.95 -59.47
N PRO A 20 -28.26 -6.85 -60.08
CA PRO A 20 -28.24 -8.26 -59.76
C PRO A 20 -27.12 -8.69 -58.82
N GLY A 21 -27.35 -9.82 -58.22
CA GLY A 21 -26.53 -10.77 -57.49
C GLY A 21 -25.06 -10.45 -57.23
N TYR A 22 -24.74 -10.34 -55.93
CA TYR A 22 -23.37 -10.50 -55.46
C TYR A 22 -23.28 -11.69 -54.52
N PHE A 23 -22.28 -12.53 -54.81
CA PHE A 23 -21.89 -13.69 -54.04
C PHE A 23 -21.61 -13.36 -52.59
N SER A 24 -22.17 -14.14 -51.67
CA SER A 24 -21.87 -14.10 -50.23
C SER A 24 -20.49 -14.67 -49.99
N VAL A 25 -19.56 -13.81 -49.58
CA VAL A 25 -18.28 -14.18 -48.94
C VAL A 25 -18.53 -14.27 -47.43
N PRO A 26 -18.12 -15.34 -46.74
CA PRO A 26 -18.33 -15.43 -45.29
C PRO A 26 -17.47 -14.39 -44.56
N LEU A 27 -18.11 -13.58 -43.73
CA LEU A 27 -17.45 -12.69 -42.80
C LEU A 27 -16.58 -13.50 -41.82
N VAL A 28 -15.28 -13.53 -42.08
CA VAL A 28 -14.30 -13.91 -41.07
C VAL A 28 -14.29 -12.79 -40.01
N SER A 29 -14.83 -13.09 -38.85
CA SER A 29 -14.79 -12.19 -37.70
C SER A 29 -13.32 -11.97 -37.30
N PHE A 30 -12.79 -10.80 -37.61
CA PHE A 30 -11.54 -10.32 -37.01
C PHE A 30 -11.78 -10.07 -35.51
N PHE A 31 -11.43 -11.04 -34.68
CA PHE A 31 -11.20 -10.80 -33.28
C PHE A 31 -9.95 -9.91 -33.15
N PRO A 32 -10.01 -8.83 -32.37
CA PRO A 32 -8.86 -7.93 -32.24
C PRO A 32 -7.70 -8.66 -31.57
N ALA A 33 -6.55 -8.67 -32.21
CA ALA A 33 -5.29 -9.32 -31.78
C ALA A 33 -4.75 -8.91 -30.38
N LYS A 34 -5.40 -7.97 -29.70
CA LYS A 34 -5.02 -7.50 -28.36
C LYS A 34 -5.30 -8.51 -27.25
N HIS A 35 -6.28 -9.41 -27.39
CA HIS A 35 -6.56 -10.42 -26.36
C HIS A 35 -5.63 -11.64 -26.42
N LEU A 36 -5.10 -11.98 -27.61
CA LEU A 36 -4.13 -13.07 -27.74
C LEU A 36 -2.74 -12.71 -27.21
N ALA A 37 -2.34 -11.44 -27.32
CA ALA A 37 -1.06 -10.96 -26.82
C ALA A 37 -0.96 -11.00 -25.28
N ILE A 38 -2.08 -10.78 -24.57
CA ILE A 38 -2.13 -10.83 -23.10
C ILE A 38 -2.02 -12.28 -22.59
N SER A 39 -2.69 -13.24 -23.24
CA SER A 39 -2.69 -14.64 -22.82
C SER A 39 -1.33 -15.33 -23.06
N THR A 40 -0.65 -15.02 -24.17
CA THR A 40 0.71 -15.51 -24.46
C THR A 40 1.75 -14.88 -23.56
N TRP A 41 1.56 -13.63 -23.15
CA TRP A 41 2.47 -12.92 -22.23
C TRP A 41 2.46 -13.56 -20.84
N TYR A 42 1.27 -13.89 -20.30
CA TYR A 42 1.14 -14.63 -19.05
C TYR A 42 1.72 -16.07 -19.12
N SER A 43 1.72 -16.72 -20.26
CA SER A 43 2.20 -18.09 -20.39
C SER A 43 3.72 -18.21 -20.38
N VAL A 44 4.45 -17.22 -20.87
CA VAL A 44 5.93 -17.21 -20.88
C VAL A 44 6.52 -16.83 -19.51
N LEU A 45 5.84 -15.97 -18.76
CA LEU A 45 6.25 -15.56 -17.40
C LEU A 45 5.76 -16.50 -16.29
N ASN A 46 4.90 -17.46 -16.62
CA ASN A 46 4.17 -18.34 -15.69
C ASN A 46 4.98 -19.50 -15.10
N ALA A 47 6.30 -19.37 -15.05
CA ALA A 47 7.10 -20.38 -14.39
C ALA A 47 7.36 -19.99 -12.94
N VAL A 48 7.06 -20.71 -11.96
CA VAL A 48 7.44 -20.67 -10.53
C VAL A 48 7.16 -19.34 -9.81
N PRO A 49 6.26 -19.34 -8.81
CA PRO A 49 6.03 -18.18 -7.95
C PRO A 49 7.32 -17.65 -7.33
N LEU A 50 7.37 -16.34 -7.11
CA LEU A 50 8.53 -15.66 -6.55
C LEU A 50 8.77 -16.15 -5.12
N SER A 51 9.91 -16.79 -4.86
CA SER A 51 10.33 -17.23 -3.53
C SER A 51 11.80 -16.92 -3.31
N ASP A 52 12.15 -16.67 -2.05
CA ASP A 52 13.55 -16.46 -1.67
C ASP A 52 14.28 -17.81 -1.40
N LYS A 53 15.60 -17.70 -1.11
CA LYS A 53 16.44 -18.88 -0.84
C LYS A 53 16.05 -19.68 0.41
N PHE A 54 15.20 -19.14 1.26
CA PHE A 54 14.67 -19.80 2.45
C PHE A 54 13.28 -20.43 2.22
N GLY A 55 12.80 -20.44 0.98
CA GLY A 55 11.49 -20.97 0.61
C GLY A 55 10.31 -20.10 1.03
N ARG A 56 10.53 -18.81 1.37
CA ARG A 56 9.45 -17.89 1.71
C ARG A 56 8.82 -17.34 0.44
N PRO A 57 7.51 -17.58 0.18
CA PRO A 57 6.84 -17.02 -0.99
C PRO A 57 6.72 -15.50 -0.84
N ILE A 58 7.06 -14.77 -1.89
CA ILE A 58 6.94 -13.31 -1.94
C ILE A 58 5.60 -12.98 -2.61
N THR A 59 4.63 -12.54 -1.80
CA THR A 59 3.24 -12.29 -2.22
C THR A 59 2.77 -10.87 -1.96
N ASP A 60 3.53 -10.08 -1.21
CA ASP A 60 3.16 -8.73 -0.79
C ASP A 60 4.18 -7.71 -1.33
N LEU A 61 3.74 -6.87 -2.27
CA LEU A 61 4.52 -5.75 -2.79
C LEU A 61 4.11 -4.45 -2.09
N ARG A 62 5.09 -3.67 -1.63
CA ARG A 62 4.88 -2.29 -1.22
C ARG A 62 5.52 -1.36 -2.24
N ILE A 63 4.77 -0.36 -2.69
CA ILE A 63 5.25 0.64 -3.64
C ILE A 63 5.19 2.00 -2.97
N SER A 64 6.34 2.59 -2.71
CA SER A 64 6.46 3.99 -2.33
C SER A 64 6.35 4.82 -3.60
N ILE A 65 5.31 5.65 -3.72
CA ILE A 65 5.10 6.47 -4.91
C ILE A 65 5.65 7.89 -4.75
N THR A 66 6.08 8.28 -3.57
CA THR A 66 6.67 9.59 -3.26
C THR A 66 7.42 9.52 -1.94
N ASP A 67 8.44 10.35 -1.78
CA ASP A 67 9.11 10.62 -0.51
C ASP A 67 8.69 11.98 0.11
N ARG A 68 7.72 12.67 -0.50
CA ARG A 68 7.12 13.90 0.06
C ARG A 68 6.08 13.55 1.11
N CYS A 69 6.07 14.33 2.19
CA CYS A 69 5.07 14.22 3.26
C CYS A 69 4.72 15.61 3.78
N ASN A 70 3.46 15.82 4.12
CA ASN A 70 2.97 17.05 4.78
C ASN A 70 3.11 17.00 6.31
N TYR A 71 3.57 15.87 6.89
CA TYR A 71 3.87 15.69 8.30
C TYR A 71 5.38 15.57 8.53
N LYS A 72 5.83 15.88 9.76
CA LYS A 72 7.23 15.79 10.20
C LYS A 72 7.30 15.02 11.53
N CYS A 73 6.73 13.81 11.52
CA CYS A 73 6.67 12.98 12.73
C CYS A 73 8.07 12.73 13.31
N ILE A 74 8.17 12.85 14.64
CA ILE A 74 9.44 12.78 15.39
C ILE A 74 10.23 11.48 15.17
N TYR A 75 9.56 10.40 14.81
CA TYR A 75 10.17 9.08 14.57
C TYR A 75 10.43 8.78 13.08
N CYS A 76 10.10 9.68 12.18
CA CYS A 76 10.17 9.41 10.76
C CYS A 76 11.05 10.41 10.03
N ARG A 77 10.77 11.71 10.20
CA ARG A 77 11.45 12.80 9.52
C ARG A 77 11.53 14.03 10.41
N THR A 78 12.71 14.37 10.83
CA THR A 78 12.96 15.47 11.78
C THR A 78 13.47 16.72 11.09
N GLY A 79 14.10 16.58 9.91
CA GLY A 79 14.67 17.68 9.14
C GLY A 79 13.66 18.53 8.35
N ASN A 80 14.14 19.66 7.83
CA ASN A 80 13.38 20.53 6.92
C ASN A 80 13.53 20.14 5.45
N GLU A 81 14.26 19.08 5.16
CA GLU A 81 14.56 18.64 3.82
C GLU A 81 13.29 18.21 3.07
N GLY A 82 13.22 18.58 1.80
CA GLY A 82 12.17 18.16 0.88
C GLY A 82 12.27 16.68 0.51
N ALA A 83 11.71 16.32 -0.62
CA ALA A 83 11.96 15.05 -1.26
C ALA A 83 13.44 14.92 -1.61
N LEU A 84 14.09 13.81 -1.21
CA LEU A 84 15.51 13.56 -1.48
C LEU A 84 15.71 12.75 -2.75
N TYR A 85 14.82 11.79 -3.02
CA TYR A 85 14.97 10.83 -4.12
C TYR A 85 14.01 11.08 -5.27
N GLY A 86 12.97 11.88 -5.04
CA GLY A 86 11.95 12.22 -6.04
C GLY A 86 10.96 11.10 -6.31
N ASP A 87 10.14 11.32 -7.34
CA ASP A 87 9.04 10.44 -7.72
C ASP A 87 9.20 10.02 -9.19
N LEU A 88 8.95 8.76 -9.52
CA LEU A 88 8.88 8.30 -10.91
C LEU A 88 7.52 8.64 -11.55
N PRO A 89 7.42 8.72 -12.88
CA PRO A 89 6.14 8.71 -13.57
C PRO A 89 5.29 7.48 -13.20
N PHE A 90 3.97 7.63 -13.08
CA PHE A 90 3.10 6.50 -12.77
C PHE A 90 3.20 5.33 -13.75
N PRO A 91 3.38 5.52 -15.07
CA PRO A 91 3.58 4.40 -15.99
C PRO A 91 4.74 3.47 -15.61
N ASP A 92 5.81 3.99 -14.99
CA ASP A 92 6.94 3.17 -14.56
C ASP A 92 6.55 2.27 -13.37
N TYR A 93 5.84 2.82 -12.38
CA TYR A 93 5.30 2.01 -11.28
C TYR A 93 4.26 0.99 -11.78
N SER A 94 3.43 1.36 -12.75
CA SER A 94 2.45 0.46 -13.36
C SER A 94 3.12 -0.70 -14.08
N ARG A 95 4.22 -0.45 -14.81
CA ARG A 95 5.03 -1.49 -15.44
C ARG A 95 5.62 -2.44 -14.38
N MET A 96 6.23 -1.88 -13.33
CA MET A 96 6.76 -2.67 -12.21
C MET A 96 5.66 -3.51 -11.55
N ALA A 97 4.51 -2.90 -11.20
CA ALA A 97 3.38 -3.58 -10.56
C ALA A 97 2.86 -4.75 -11.41
N ARG A 98 2.78 -4.57 -12.74
CA ARG A 98 2.36 -5.60 -13.69
C ARG A 98 3.33 -6.79 -13.70
N ILE A 99 4.64 -6.53 -13.75
CA ILE A 99 5.67 -7.58 -13.72
C ILE A 99 5.58 -8.35 -12.39
N PHE A 100 5.51 -7.67 -11.26
CA PHE A 100 5.38 -8.31 -9.96
C PHE A 100 4.08 -9.11 -9.82
N ALA A 101 2.96 -8.63 -10.38
CA ALA A 101 1.69 -9.38 -10.41
C ALA A 101 1.83 -10.69 -11.19
N ALA A 102 2.51 -10.67 -12.35
CA ALA A 102 2.82 -11.86 -13.15
C ALA A 102 3.75 -12.84 -12.39
N LEU A 103 4.60 -12.35 -11.50
CA LEU A 103 5.48 -13.16 -10.63
C LEU A 103 4.78 -13.73 -9.39
N GLY A 104 3.47 -13.53 -9.23
CA GLY A 104 2.68 -14.15 -8.17
C GLY A 104 2.40 -13.26 -6.96
N ILE A 105 2.65 -11.96 -7.04
CA ILE A 105 2.18 -11.02 -6.01
C ILE A 105 0.65 -11.06 -5.95
N LYS A 106 0.12 -11.11 -4.73
CA LYS A 106 -1.33 -11.15 -4.44
C LYS A 106 -1.84 -9.85 -3.85
N LYS A 107 -0.95 -9.08 -3.23
CA LYS A 107 -1.27 -7.84 -2.55
C LYS A 107 -0.31 -6.73 -2.94
N ILE A 108 -0.87 -5.56 -3.27
CA ILE A 108 -0.10 -4.33 -3.45
C ILE A 108 -0.52 -3.33 -2.39
N ARG A 109 0.48 -2.79 -1.67
CA ARG A 109 0.28 -1.67 -0.76
C ARG A 109 0.96 -0.44 -1.32
N ILE A 110 0.16 0.57 -1.62
CA ILE A 110 0.63 1.89 -2.02
C ILE A 110 0.98 2.66 -0.75
N THR A 111 2.15 3.26 -0.74
CA THR A 111 2.71 4.01 0.38
C THR A 111 3.62 5.13 -0.14
N GLY A 112 4.39 5.74 0.74
CA GLY A 112 5.32 6.82 0.40
C GLY A 112 5.76 7.55 1.65
N GLY A 113 6.08 8.84 1.51
CA GLY A 113 5.92 9.78 2.59
C GLY A 113 4.42 9.92 2.87
N GLU A 114 3.71 10.73 2.06
CA GLU A 114 2.24 10.73 2.05
C GLU A 114 1.73 10.53 0.62
N PRO A 115 1.19 9.35 0.28
CA PRO A 115 0.79 9.04 -1.08
C PRO A 115 -0.38 9.88 -1.60
N LEU A 116 -1.26 10.38 -0.72
CA LEU A 116 -2.40 11.19 -1.11
C LEU A 116 -2.03 12.62 -1.55
N LEU A 117 -0.80 13.07 -1.30
CA LEU A 117 -0.28 14.32 -1.84
C LEU A 117 0.00 14.24 -3.35
N ARG A 118 0.14 13.02 -3.88
CA ARG A 118 0.53 12.85 -5.27
C ARG A 118 -0.65 12.96 -6.21
N LYS A 119 -0.65 13.98 -7.08
CA LYS A 119 -1.67 14.13 -8.12
C LYS A 119 -1.71 12.88 -9.01
N GLY A 120 -2.92 12.38 -9.33
CA GLY A 120 -3.11 11.18 -10.14
C GLY A 120 -3.04 9.86 -9.36
N VAL A 121 -2.92 9.88 -8.02
CA VAL A 121 -2.90 8.64 -7.22
C VAL A 121 -4.18 7.82 -7.38
N VAL A 122 -5.34 8.46 -7.56
CA VAL A 122 -6.63 7.77 -7.80
C VAL A 122 -6.58 6.99 -9.11
N ASP A 123 -6.09 7.62 -10.19
CA ASP A 123 -5.94 6.98 -11.51
C ASP A 123 -4.95 5.81 -11.44
N PHE A 124 -3.85 5.98 -10.71
CA PHE A 124 -2.89 4.91 -10.48
C PHE A 124 -3.51 3.73 -9.72
N VAL A 125 -4.31 3.99 -8.69
CA VAL A 125 -5.08 2.94 -8.00
C VAL A 125 -6.01 2.22 -8.98
N ALA A 126 -6.74 2.95 -9.84
CA ALA A 126 -7.63 2.38 -10.83
C ALA A 126 -6.89 1.52 -11.87
N GLU A 127 -5.68 1.91 -12.25
CA GLU A 127 -4.83 1.13 -13.16
C GLU A 127 -4.35 -0.17 -12.50
N VAL A 128 -3.81 -0.08 -11.29
CA VAL A 128 -3.30 -1.25 -10.55
C VAL A 128 -4.43 -2.22 -10.16
N ALA A 129 -5.64 -1.72 -9.89
CA ALA A 129 -6.79 -2.55 -9.55
C ALA A 129 -7.28 -3.44 -10.72
N LYS A 130 -6.94 -3.08 -11.98
CA LYS A 130 -7.22 -3.90 -13.17
C LYS A 130 -6.29 -5.10 -13.31
N LEU A 131 -5.14 -5.08 -12.65
CA LEU A 131 -4.16 -6.15 -12.73
C LEU A 131 -4.71 -7.45 -12.13
N ARG A 132 -4.20 -8.55 -12.66
CA ARG A 132 -4.47 -9.90 -12.14
C ARG A 132 -3.14 -10.56 -11.78
N ASN A 133 -3.14 -11.38 -10.74
CA ASN A 133 -1.97 -12.18 -10.40
C ASN A 133 -1.78 -13.35 -11.40
N ALA A 134 -0.72 -14.11 -11.23
CA ALA A 134 -0.42 -15.28 -12.08
C ALA A 134 -1.56 -16.33 -12.09
N GLY A 135 -2.41 -16.38 -11.08
CA GLY A 135 -3.60 -17.24 -11.01
C GLY A 135 -4.86 -16.63 -11.64
N GLY A 136 -4.78 -15.44 -12.24
CA GLY A 136 -5.93 -14.72 -12.82
C GLY A 136 -6.81 -14.00 -11.78
N GLU A 137 -6.45 -14.04 -10.49
CA GLU A 137 -7.21 -13.42 -9.42
C GLU A 137 -6.93 -11.91 -9.31
N PRO A 138 -7.93 -11.10 -8.91
CA PRO A 138 -7.71 -9.68 -8.66
C PRO A 138 -6.77 -9.47 -7.47
N LEU A 139 -5.93 -8.44 -7.57
CA LEU A 139 -5.01 -8.07 -6.49
C LEU A 139 -5.77 -7.41 -5.33
N ASP A 140 -5.26 -7.64 -4.11
CA ASP A 140 -5.70 -6.93 -2.92
C ASP A 140 -4.95 -5.59 -2.82
N ILE A 141 -5.61 -4.49 -3.20
CA ILE A 141 -5.01 -3.16 -3.20
C ILE A 141 -5.31 -2.45 -1.88
N ALA A 142 -4.27 -1.98 -1.23
CA ALA A 142 -4.34 -1.22 0.02
C ALA A 142 -3.48 0.03 -0.06
N ILE A 143 -3.82 1.06 0.72
CA ILE A 143 -3.01 2.26 0.89
C ILE A 143 -2.64 2.45 2.37
N THR A 144 -1.46 3.01 2.61
CA THR A 144 -1.07 3.54 3.94
C THR A 144 -0.93 5.05 3.80
N THR A 145 -1.58 5.81 4.67
CA THR A 145 -1.65 7.27 4.63
C THR A 145 -1.62 7.84 6.04
N ASN A 146 -1.19 9.08 6.19
CA ASN A 146 -1.37 9.82 7.44
C ASN A 146 -2.83 10.29 7.68
N GLY A 147 -3.70 10.10 6.69
CA GLY A 147 -5.13 10.36 6.81
C GLY A 147 -5.57 11.80 6.62
N HIS A 148 -4.67 12.77 6.53
CA HIS A 148 -5.00 14.20 6.49
C HIS A 148 -5.92 14.59 5.31
N LEU A 149 -5.72 13.97 4.15
CA LEU A 149 -6.51 14.23 2.93
C LEU A 149 -7.57 13.15 2.67
N LEU A 150 -7.71 12.19 3.58
CA LEU A 150 -8.47 10.97 3.30
C LEU A 150 -9.98 11.20 3.28
N SER A 151 -10.52 12.20 4.01
CA SER A 151 -11.94 12.52 4.00
C SER A 151 -12.47 12.79 2.60
N ASP A 152 -11.74 13.58 1.82
CA ASP A 152 -12.11 13.97 0.47
C ASP A 152 -11.81 12.91 -0.57
N MET A 153 -10.85 12.02 -0.27
CA MET A 153 -10.34 11.02 -1.22
C MET A 153 -10.90 9.62 -1.01
N ALA A 154 -11.61 9.36 0.10
CA ALA A 154 -12.08 8.01 0.43
C ALA A 154 -13.02 7.43 -0.64
N GLN A 155 -14.03 8.19 -1.09
CA GLN A 155 -14.95 7.73 -2.13
C GLN A 155 -14.25 7.58 -3.49
N PRO A 156 -13.50 8.56 -4.03
CA PRO A 156 -12.73 8.38 -5.26
C PRO A 156 -11.79 7.16 -5.25
N LEU A 157 -11.10 6.91 -4.14
CA LEU A 157 -10.22 5.75 -3.99
C LEU A 157 -11.00 4.43 -3.98
N LYS A 158 -12.17 4.40 -3.33
CA LYS A 158 -13.05 3.24 -3.33
C LYS A 158 -13.54 2.91 -4.73
N ASP A 159 -13.98 3.92 -5.47
CA ASP A 159 -14.46 3.77 -6.86
C ASP A 159 -13.35 3.33 -7.81
N ALA A 160 -12.12 3.77 -7.55
CA ALA A 160 -10.91 3.31 -8.24
C ALA A 160 -10.54 1.84 -7.95
N GLY A 161 -11.18 1.19 -6.99
CA GLY A 161 -10.92 -0.22 -6.66
C GLY A 161 -10.03 -0.45 -5.43
N LEU A 162 -9.75 0.60 -4.65
CA LEU A 162 -9.09 0.43 -3.35
C LEU A 162 -9.96 -0.44 -2.45
N ARG A 163 -9.36 -1.44 -1.79
CA ARG A 163 -10.10 -2.33 -0.89
C ARG A 163 -10.02 -1.92 0.57
N ARG A 164 -8.84 -1.49 1.00
CA ARG A 164 -8.55 -1.27 2.42
C ARG A 164 -7.62 -0.07 2.60
N VAL A 165 -7.79 0.59 3.74
CA VAL A 165 -6.92 1.68 4.16
C VAL A 165 -6.23 1.36 5.48
N THR A 166 -5.00 1.84 5.61
CA THR A 166 -4.30 1.91 6.89
C THR A 166 -3.96 3.37 7.14
N VAL A 167 -4.41 3.91 8.26
CA VAL A 167 -4.16 5.29 8.68
C VAL A 167 -3.10 5.28 9.78
N SER A 168 -2.08 6.13 9.66
CA SER A 168 -1.08 6.34 10.71
C SER A 168 -1.58 7.41 11.68
N MET A 169 -1.69 7.05 12.97
CA MET A 169 -2.18 7.93 14.02
C MET A 169 -1.55 7.50 15.35
N ASP A 170 -0.74 8.34 15.97
CA ASP A 170 0.11 7.94 17.09
C ASP A 170 -0.40 8.45 18.47
N ALA A 171 -1.53 9.15 18.47
CA ALA A 171 -2.27 9.51 19.67
C ALA A 171 -3.74 9.75 19.36
N VAL A 172 -4.63 9.46 20.32
CA VAL A 172 -6.05 9.86 20.29
C VAL A 172 -6.29 11.15 21.05
N ASP A 173 -5.27 11.67 21.71
CA ASP A 173 -5.24 13.01 22.31
C ASP A 173 -4.73 14.02 21.27
N PRO A 174 -5.50 15.11 20.96
CA PRO A 174 -5.13 16.07 19.91
C PRO A 174 -3.81 16.81 20.17
N ASP A 175 -3.53 17.17 21.42
CA ASP A 175 -2.30 17.90 21.74
C ASP A 175 -1.08 16.99 21.63
N ARG A 176 -1.20 15.74 22.04
CA ARG A 176 -0.15 14.74 21.88
C ARG A 176 0.05 14.41 20.41
N PHE A 177 -1.03 14.25 19.66
CA PHE A 177 -0.96 14.06 18.22
C PHE A 177 -0.19 15.20 17.53
N ALA A 178 -0.52 16.44 17.87
CA ALA A 178 0.16 17.62 17.31
C ALA A 178 1.66 17.64 17.65
N ARG A 179 2.04 17.26 18.87
CA ARG A 179 3.45 17.17 19.32
C ARG A 179 4.22 16.11 18.53
N ILE A 180 3.61 14.93 18.29
CA ILE A 180 4.27 13.83 17.59
C ILE A 180 4.39 14.12 16.10
N THR A 181 3.31 14.60 15.48
CA THR A 181 3.26 14.85 14.03
C THR A 181 3.84 16.18 13.60
N ARG A 182 4.00 17.14 14.55
CA ARG A 182 4.36 18.53 14.32
C ARG A 182 3.38 19.28 13.42
N VAL A 183 2.08 18.92 13.51
CA VAL A 183 0.97 19.54 12.78
C VAL A 183 -0.16 19.84 13.76
N SER A 184 -0.47 21.14 13.97
CA SER A 184 -1.42 21.60 14.98
C SER A 184 -2.88 21.23 14.69
N ASN A 185 -3.29 21.18 13.42
CA ASN A 185 -4.69 20.98 13.02
C ASN A 185 -4.90 19.66 12.27
N GLY A 186 -4.08 18.64 12.53
CA GLY A 186 -4.13 17.37 11.80
C GLY A 186 -5.13 16.36 12.36
N PHE A 187 -5.39 16.39 13.66
CA PHE A 187 -6.17 15.36 14.36
C PHE A 187 -7.59 15.19 13.79
N ASP A 188 -8.35 16.29 13.70
CA ASP A 188 -9.74 16.25 13.21
C ASP A 188 -9.83 15.78 11.76
N ASN A 189 -8.88 16.17 10.90
CA ASN A 189 -8.80 15.72 9.53
C ASN A 189 -8.57 14.19 9.45
N VAL A 190 -7.68 13.68 10.28
CA VAL A 190 -7.39 12.23 10.34
C VAL A 190 -8.61 11.45 10.83
N LEU A 191 -9.28 11.94 11.87
CA LEU A 191 -10.50 11.31 12.39
C LEU A 191 -11.63 11.34 11.36
N ALA A 192 -11.84 12.48 10.68
CA ALA A 192 -12.78 12.58 9.57
C ALA A 192 -12.47 11.60 8.44
N GLY A 193 -11.18 11.45 8.07
CA GLY A 193 -10.72 10.48 7.07
C GLY A 193 -10.98 9.02 7.45
N ILE A 194 -10.77 8.66 8.73
CA ILE A 194 -11.10 7.32 9.26
C ILE A 194 -12.60 7.06 9.12
N ARG A 195 -13.43 7.99 9.55
CA ARG A 195 -14.90 7.88 9.50
C ARG A 195 -15.41 7.81 8.06
N ALA A 196 -14.92 8.68 7.17
CA ALA A 196 -15.24 8.64 5.75
C ALA A 196 -14.88 7.30 5.11
N SER A 197 -13.70 6.75 5.43
CA SER A 197 -13.28 5.43 4.91
C SER A 197 -14.21 4.30 5.32
N ARG A 198 -14.74 4.34 6.55
CA ARG A 198 -15.73 3.37 7.02
C ARG A 198 -17.06 3.53 6.28
N GLN A 199 -17.54 4.77 6.11
CA GLN A 199 -18.79 5.08 5.41
C GLN A 199 -18.81 4.58 3.97
N VAL A 200 -17.70 4.73 3.23
CA VAL A 200 -17.60 4.24 1.84
C VAL A 200 -17.27 2.75 1.74
N GLY A 201 -17.09 2.05 2.85
CA GLY A 201 -16.82 0.61 2.87
C GLY A 201 -15.39 0.22 2.47
N LEU A 202 -14.39 1.02 2.79
CA LEU A 202 -12.97 0.64 2.77
C LEU A 202 -12.66 -0.21 4.01
N TRP A 203 -13.00 -1.50 3.95
CA TRP A 203 -12.97 -2.36 5.13
C TRP A 203 -11.92 -3.49 5.02
N PRO A 204 -11.24 -3.84 6.13
CA PRO A 204 -11.19 -3.15 7.42
C PRO A 204 -10.34 -1.88 7.37
N VAL A 205 -10.79 -0.83 8.07
CA VAL A 205 -9.95 0.34 8.36
C VAL A 205 -8.99 -0.04 9.48
N LYS A 206 -7.70 0.14 9.25
CA LYS A 206 -6.66 -0.11 10.23
C LYS A 206 -6.00 1.20 10.65
N VAL A 207 -5.77 1.36 11.94
CA VAL A 207 -5.05 2.50 12.50
C VAL A 207 -3.72 2.00 13.06
N ASN A 208 -2.61 2.50 12.54
CA ASN A 208 -1.27 2.19 13.04
C ASN A 208 -0.84 3.25 14.05
N CYS A 209 -0.33 2.80 15.18
CA CYS A 209 0.30 3.62 16.20
C CYS A 209 1.71 3.09 16.47
N VAL A 210 2.74 3.89 16.22
CA VAL A 210 4.10 3.59 16.66
C VAL A 210 4.22 4.00 18.13
N LEU A 211 4.47 3.04 19.00
CA LEU A 211 4.63 3.30 20.42
C LEU A 211 6.09 3.58 20.79
N MET A 212 6.32 4.71 21.42
CA MET A 212 7.63 5.19 21.88
C MET A 212 7.56 5.51 23.37
N ARG A 213 8.43 4.89 24.16
CA ARG A 213 8.52 5.17 25.59
C ARG A 213 8.92 6.61 25.84
N GLY A 214 8.25 7.26 26.80
CA GLY A 214 8.42 8.68 27.12
C GLY A 214 7.64 9.64 26.22
N PHE A 215 6.96 9.11 25.17
CA PHE A 215 6.20 9.95 24.22
C PHE A 215 4.70 9.63 24.18
N ASN A 216 4.31 8.37 24.00
CA ASN A 216 2.91 8.00 23.81
C ASN A 216 2.54 6.60 24.34
N GLU A 217 3.32 6.01 25.21
CA GLU A 217 2.99 4.72 25.82
C GLU A 217 1.76 4.76 26.72
N ASP A 218 1.32 5.95 27.15
CA ASP A 218 0.06 6.17 27.85
C ASP A 218 -1.17 6.09 26.94
N GLN A 219 -0.98 6.09 25.61
CA GLN A 219 -2.06 6.00 24.64
C GLN A 219 -2.55 4.55 24.39
N ILE A 220 -1.96 3.55 25.02
CA ILE A 220 -2.33 2.14 24.84
C ILE A 220 -3.81 1.92 25.16
N ILE A 221 -4.26 2.25 26.37
CA ILE A 221 -5.67 2.11 26.78
C ILE A 221 -6.58 3.02 25.97
N PRO A 222 -6.30 4.33 25.78
CA PRO A 222 -7.10 5.19 24.91
C PRO A 222 -7.31 4.64 23.51
N PHE A 223 -6.30 4.05 22.90
CA PHE A 223 -6.44 3.39 21.59
C PHE A 223 -7.28 2.10 21.66
N GLY A 224 -7.26 1.37 22.75
CA GLY A 224 -8.16 0.24 22.97
C GLY A 224 -9.63 0.67 22.99
N MET A 225 -9.93 1.77 23.67
CA MET A 225 -11.27 2.39 23.66
C MET A 225 -11.64 2.89 22.27
N PHE A 226 -10.75 3.61 21.62
CA PHE A 226 -10.94 4.11 20.26
C PHE A 226 -11.22 2.99 19.24
N ALA A 227 -10.54 1.84 19.35
CA ALA A 227 -10.78 0.69 18.48
C ALA A 227 -12.23 0.19 18.58
N ARG A 228 -12.80 0.22 19.79
CA ARG A 228 -14.18 -0.21 20.07
C ARG A 228 -15.20 0.83 19.60
N GLU A 229 -14.98 2.09 19.90
CA GLU A 229 -15.88 3.21 19.61
C GLU A 229 -15.96 3.48 18.11
N GLU A 230 -14.82 3.59 17.44
CA GLU A 230 -14.76 3.85 15.99
C GLU A 230 -14.88 2.56 15.16
N GLY A 231 -14.92 1.38 15.77
CA GLY A 231 -15.03 0.11 15.04
C GLY A 231 -13.88 -0.11 14.06
N VAL A 232 -12.66 0.22 14.42
CA VAL A 232 -11.45 0.07 13.61
C VAL A 232 -10.50 -0.95 14.24
N ILE A 233 -9.53 -1.44 13.47
CA ILE A 233 -8.47 -2.29 14.01
C ILE A 233 -7.27 -1.41 14.33
N VAL A 234 -7.00 -1.17 15.61
CA VAL A 234 -5.77 -0.48 16.04
C VAL A 234 -4.61 -1.45 16.01
N ARG A 235 -3.48 -1.02 15.46
CA ARG A 235 -2.25 -1.81 15.42
C ARG A 235 -1.11 -1.04 16.06
N PHE A 236 -0.69 -1.48 17.21
CA PHE A 236 0.51 -0.99 17.86
C PHE A 236 1.75 -1.54 17.17
N ILE A 237 2.74 -0.70 16.97
CA ILE A 237 4.01 -1.04 16.32
C ILE A 237 5.12 -0.67 17.29
N GLU A 238 5.99 -1.61 17.60
CA GLU A 238 7.20 -1.33 18.35
C GLU A 238 8.09 -0.36 17.58
N PHE A 239 8.65 0.62 18.28
CA PHE A 239 9.55 1.60 17.70
C PHE A 239 10.79 0.92 17.10
N MET A 240 11.16 1.30 15.87
CA MET A 240 12.24 0.69 15.10
C MET A 240 13.30 1.73 14.73
N PRO A 241 14.58 1.33 14.57
CA PRO A 241 15.70 2.22 14.22
C PRO A 241 15.67 2.64 12.72
N LEU A 242 14.69 3.44 12.34
CA LEU A 242 14.48 3.95 10.96
C LEU A 242 14.30 5.47 10.91
N GLU A 243 14.50 6.12 12.03
CA GLU A 243 14.42 7.57 12.16
C GLU A 243 15.73 8.26 11.73
N GLU A 244 15.61 9.54 11.40
CA GLU A 244 16.72 10.34 10.90
C GLU A 244 17.75 10.64 12.00
N ASP A 245 17.28 10.98 13.20
CA ASP A 245 18.11 11.43 14.32
C ASP A 245 18.85 10.31 15.05
N ARG A 246 18.60 9.03 14.70
CA ARG A 246 19.21 7.84 15.31
C ARG A 246 19.12 7.81 16.84
N VAL A 247 17.97 8.21 17.36
CA VAL A 247 17.66 8.23 18.81
C VAL A 247 17.14 6.90 19.34
N TRP A 248 16.92 5.93 18.46
CA TRP A 248 16.45 4.61 18.85
C TRP A 248 17.44 3.92 19.80
N ALA A 249 16.88 3.39 20.87
CA ALA A 249 17.58 2.52 21.81
C ALA A 249 16.60 1.46 22.32
N PRO A 250 17.06 0.28 22.76
CA PRO A 250 16.19 -0.78 23.29
C PRO A 250 15.22 -0.27 24.38
N GLU A 251 15.66 0.66 25.19
CA GLU A 251 14.90 1.26 26.30
C GLU A 251 13.72 2.11 25.80
N THR A 252 13.76 2.60 24.58
CA THR A 252 12.68 3.40 23.97
C THR A 252 11.54 2.53 23.43
N VAL A 253 11.74 1.21 23.37
CA VAL A 253 10.76 0.27 22.85
C VAL A 253 9.71 -0.07 23.91
N VAL A 254 8.43 0.03 23.54
CA VAL A 254 7.32 -0.53 24.30
C VAL A 254 6.99 -1.89 23.70
N THR A 255 7.32 -2.95 24.43
CA THR A 255 7.26 -4.33 23.92
C THR A 255 5.85 -4.88 23.84
N LEU A 256 5.67 -5.94 23.03
CA LEU A 256 4.40 -6.68 22.92
C LEU A 256 3.85 -7.09 24.28
N ASP A 257 4.69 -7.65 25.16
CA ASP A 257 4.25 -8.12 26.49
C ASP A 257 3.78 -6.97 27.36
N GLU A 258 4.45 -5.81 27.30
CA GLU A 258 4.03 -4.61 28.01
C GLU A 258 2.70 -4.07 27.47
N ILE A 259 2.52 -4.04 26.14
CA ILE A 259 1.26 -3.61 25.53
C ILE A 259 0.10 -4.51 26.00
N LEU A 260 0.30 -5.82 25.97
CA LEU A 260 -0.72 -6.78 26.43
C LEU A 260 -1.04 -6.60 27.91
N ARG A 261 -0.03 -6.46 28.77
CA ARG A 261 -0.22 -6.26 30.22
C ARG A 261 -1.01 -4.98 30.50
N ARG A 262 -0.64 -3.85 29.88
CA ARG A 262 -1.36 -2.58 30.06
C ARG A 262 -2.78 -2.63 29.52
N MET A 263 -2.99 -3.26 28.36
CA MET A 263 -4.32 -3.39 27.79
C MET A 263 -5.24 -4.28 28.66
N ALA A 264 -4.68 -5.30 29.30
CA ALA A 264 -5.42 -6.16 30.24
C ALA A 264 -5.92 -5.41 31.49
N GLU A 265 -5.28 -4.30 31.88
CA GLU A 265 -5.77 -3.41 32.96
C GLU A 265 -7.11 -2.74 32.58
N TYR A 266 -7.33 -2.50 31.27
CA TYR A 266 -8.60 -1.99 30.77
C TYR A 266 -9.61 -3.14 30.55
N ARG A 267 -9.20 -4.18 29.77
CA ARG A 267 -10.07 -5.31 29.47
C ARG A 267 -9.26 -6.52 29.01
N PRO A 268 -9.67 -7.74 29.39
CA PRO A 268 -9.03 -8.98 28.94
C PRO A 268 -9.04 -9.13 27.41
N LEU A 269 -7.98 -9.73 26.87
CA LEU A 269 -7.78 -9.98 25.46
C LEU A 269 -7.74 -11.49 25.19
N VAL A 270 -8.34 -11.89 24.07
CA VAL A 270 -8.29 -13.25 23.52
C VAL A 270 -7.51 -13.21 22.23
N GLU A 271 -6.47 -14.03 22.09
CA GLU A 271 -5.68 -14.11 20.89
C GLU A 271 -6.48 -14.70 19.73
N ILE A 272 -6.39 -14.08 18.55
CA ILE A 272 -6.96 -14.57 17.30
C ILE A 272 -5.88 -15.39 16.59
N PRO A 273 -6.19 -16.59 16.06
CA PRO A 273 -5.21 -17.41 15.37
C PRO A 273 -4.45 -16.64 14.28
N HIS A 274 -3.13 -16.72 14.34
CA HIS A 274 -2.24 -16.03 13.40
C HIS A 274 -2.29 -16.69 12.02
N GLN A 275 -2.46 -15.88 10.97
CA GLN A 275 -2.37 -16.34 9.60
C GLN A 275 -0.94 -16.17 9.08
N ARG A 276 -0.50 -17.11 8.23
CA ARG A 276 0.81 -17.04 7.58
C ARG A 276 0.98 -15.69 6.89
N SER A 277 2.15 -15.06 7.04
CA SER A 277 2.52 -13.75 6.51
C SER A 277 1.85 -12.51 7.15
N GLU A 278 0.96 -12.65 8.10
CA GLU A 278 0.51 -11.49 8.90
C GLU A 278 1.67 -10.87 9.66
N THR A 279 1.67 -9.54 9.77
CA THR A 279 2.71 -8.83 10.53
C THR A 279 2.32 -8.60 11.98
N ALA A 280 1.02 -8.55 12.26
CA ALA A 280 0.50 -8.29 13.59
C ALA A 280 -0.01 -9.57 14.22
N ARG A 281 0.34 -9.84 15.47
CA ARG A 281 -0.44 -10.72 16.35
C ARG A 281 -1.73 -10.02 16.66
N ARG A 282 -2.87 -10.72 16.57
CA ARG A 282 -4.20 -10.14 16.66
C ARG A 282 -4.90 -10.59 17.93
N TYR A 283 -5.61 -9.67 18.55
CA TYR A 283 -6.33 -9.92 19.77
C TYR A 283 -7.71 -9.27 19.68
N ARG A 284 -8.70 -9.95 20.24
CA ARG A 284 -10.06 -9.42 20.39
C ARG A 284 -10.35 -9.25 21.87
N PHE A 285 -11.11 -8.23 22.22
CA PHE A 285 -11.58 -8.10 23.60
C PHE A 285 -12.53 -9.25 23.96
N ASP A 286 -12.57 -9.65 25.21
CA ASP A 286 -13.30 -10.83 25.73
C ASP A 286 -14.81 -10.80 25.44
N ASP A 287 -15.39 -9.58 25.31
CA ASP A 287 -16.79 -9.39 24.93
C ASP A 287 -17.03 -9.43 23.40
N GLY A 288 -16.00 -9.67 22.61
CA GLY A 288 -16.07 -9.75 21.15
C GLY A 288 -16.11 -8.40 20.43
N ILE A 289 -16.14 -7.26 21.14
CA ILE A 289 -16.25 -5.92 20.56
C ILE A 289 -14.87 -5.26 20.45
N GLY A 290 -14.42 -5.00 19.25
CA GLY A 290 -13.11 -4.39 18.96
C GLY A 290 -11.97 -5.40 18.82
N GLU A 291 -10.99 -5.01 18.06
CA GLU A 291 -9.79 -5.80 17.75
C GLU A 291 -8.56 -4.90 17.82
N ILE A 292 -7.50 -5.41 18.40
CA ILE A 292 -6.17 -4.81 18.33
C ILE A 292 -5.18 -5.77 17.68
N GLY A 293 -4.13 -5.23 17.10
CA GLY A 293 -2.99 -5.98 16.61
C GLY A 293 -1.70 -5.44 17.20
N ILE A 294 -0.67 -6.28 17.33
CA ILE A 294 0.65 -5.85 17.79
C ILE A 294 1.67 -6.32 16.78
N ILE A 295 2.43 -5.38 16.22
CA ILE A 295 3.53 -5.61 15.29
C ILE A 295 4.81 -5.46 16.11
N ALA A 296 5.41 -6.58 16.45
CA ALA A 296 6.54 -6.67 17.37
C ALA A 296 7.83 -7.12 16.64
N PRO A 297 8.43 -6.27 15.80
CA PRO A 297 9.64 -6.64 15.08
C PRO A 297 10.87 -6.74 15.98
N VAL A 298 10.86 -6.07 17.14
CA VAL A 298 12.01 -6.02 18.05
C VAL A 298 11.94 -7.15 19.06
N SER A 299 10.83 -7.26 19.80
CA SER A 299 10.70 -8.26 20.87
C SER A 299 10.32 -9.66 20.35
N HIS A 300 9.54 -9.73 19.26
CA HIS A 300 9.07 -11.00 18.65
C HIS A 300 9.19 -10.95 17.12
N PRO A 301 10.40 -11.04 16.56
CA PRO A 301 10.62 -10.98 15.10
C PRO A 301 9.85 -12.06 14.34
N PHE A 302 9.21 -11.67 13.24
CA PHE A 302 8.40 -12.56 12.38
C PHE A 302 9.01 -12.75 10.99
N CYS A 303 10.34 -12.69 10.87
CA CYS A 303 11.09 -12.77 9.62
C CYS A 303 10.95 -14.11 8.90
N GLY A 304 10.83 -15.22 9.64
CA GLY A 304 10.72 -16.55 9.07
C GLY A 304 9.53 -16.80 8.13
N GLN A 305 8.49 -15.93 8.22
CA GLN A 305 7.30 -16.01 7.36
C GLN A 305 7.11 -14.74 6.49
N CYS A 306 8.18 -13.96 6.28
CA CYS A 306 8.11 -12.68 5.58
C CYS A 306 7.87 -12.86 4.08
N SER A 307 6.71 -12.41 3.59
CA SER A 307 6.33 -12.46 2.17
C SER A 307 6.54 -11.13 1.43
N ARG A 308 7.22 -10.15 2.03
CA ARG A 308 7.23 -8.76 1.56
C ARG A 308 8.45 -8.43 0.73
N ILE A 309 8.22 -7.58 -0.28
CA ILE A 309 9.23 -6.87 -1.06
C ILE A 309 8.80 -5.42 -1.25
N ARG A 310 9.73 -4.50 -1.49
CA ARG A 310 9.45 -3.07 -1.59
C ARG A 310 10.05 -2.47 -2.85
N ILE A 311 9.35 -1.45 -3.39
CA ILE A 311 9.85 -0.51 -4.38
C ILE A 311 9.87 0.87 -3.74
N THR A 312 10.99 1.55 -3.79
CA THR A 312 11.18 2.92 -3.30
C THR A 312 10.63 3.93 -4.31
N SER A 313 10.50 5.20 -3.92
CA SER A 313 9.98 6.26 -4.80
C SER A 313 10.85 6.52 -6.03
N ASP A 314 12.14 6.22 -5.96
CA ASP A 314 13.10 6.26 -7.07
C ASP A 314 13.25 4.93 -7.83
N GLY A 315 12.37 3.93 -7.57
CA GLY A 315 12.26 2.70 -8.33
C GLY A 315 13.29 1.61 -8.01
N LYS A 316 13.83 1.63 -6.79
CA LYS A 316 14.76 0.58 -6.33
C LYS A 316 14.03 -0.49 -5.55
N ILE A 317 14.48 -1.74 -5.70
CA ILE A 317 13.98 -2.86 -4.93
C ILE A 317 14.73 -2.96 -3.60
N ARG A 318 13.97 -3.12 -2.51
CA ARG A 318 14.49 -3.48 -1.19
C ARG A 318 13.86 -4.78 -0.72
N THR A 319 14.68 -5.73 -0.35
CA THR A 319 14.26 -7.07 0.09
C THR A 319 13.75 -7.08 1.53
N CYS A 320 14.25 -6.18 2.37
CA CYS A 320 13.84 -5.99 3.76
C CYS A 320 13.64 -4.49 4.05
N LEU A 321 12.89 -4.16 5.10
CA LEU A 321 12.78 -2.81 5.63
C LEU A 321 14.14 -2.29 6.09
N PHE A 322 14.96 -3.17 6.67
CA PHE A 322 16.28 -2.89 7.21
C PHE A 322 17.42 -3.26 6.27
N SER A 323 17.12 -3.58 5.00
CA SER A 323 18.16 -3.84 4.02
C SER A 323 19.09 -2.62 3.91
N VAL A 324 20.38 -2.87 3.89
CA VAL A 324 21.39 -1.82 3.61
C VAL A 324 21.63 -1.63 2.12
N TRP A 325 21.05 -2.49 1.30
CA TRP A 325 21.22 -2.51 -0.15
C TRP A 325 19.95 -2.06 -0.88
N ASP A 326 20.17 -1.23 -1.89
CA ASP A 326 19.17 -0.83 -2.88
C ASP A 326 19.52 -1.47 -4.23
N HIS A 327 18.54 -2.11 -4.90
CA HIS A 327 18.73 -2.74 -6.21
C HIS A 327 17.98 -1.94 -7.27
N ASP A 328 18.69 -1.28 -8.17
CA ASP A 328 18.12 -0.31 -9.09
C ASP A 328 17.39 -0.95 -10.28
N LEU A 329 16.07 -1.17 -10.11
CA LEU A 329 15.19 -1.69 -11.17
C LEU A 329 14.90 -0.62 -12.22
N HIS A 330 14.73 0.64 -11.80
CA HIS A 330 14.38 1.72 -12.70
C HIS A 330 15.52 2.04 -13.68
N GLU A 331 16.78 1.94 -13.26
CA GLU A 331 17.91 2.13 -14.16
C GLU A 331 17.92 1.12 -15.31
N LEU A 332 17.58 -0.16 -15.05
CA LEU A 332 17.43 -1.15 -16.11
C LEU A 332 16.29 -0.78 -17.07
N MET A 333 15.16 -0.31 -16.54
CA MET A 333 14.04 0.16 -17.36
C MET A 333 14.45 1.33 -18.26
N ARG A 334 15.20 2.31 -17.73
CA ARG A 334 15.71 3.46 -18.49
C ARG A 334 16.67 3.05 -19.61
N ARG A 335 17.42 1.99 -19.41
CA ARG A 335 18.32 1.41 -20.45
C ARG A 335 17.56 0.59 -21.49
N GLY A 336 16.24 0.50 -21.41
CA GLY A 336 15.42 -0.22 -22.39
C GLY A 336 15.37 -1.73 -22.18
N ALA A 337 15.66 -2.21 -20.95
CA ALA A 337 15.54 -3.64 -20.62
C ALA A 337 14.13 -4.16 -20.92
N SER A 338 14.06 -5.38 -21.46
CA SER A 338 12.81 -6.11 -21.70
C SER A 338 12.14 -6.49 -20.37
N ASP A 339 10.90 -6.94 -20.42
CA ASP A 339 10.22 -7.42 -19.21
C ASP A 339 10.84 -8.73 -18.71
N GLU A 340 11.40 -9.55 -19.61
CA GLU A 340 12.15 -10.77 -19.28
C GLU A 340 13.43 -10.46 -18.52
N ASP A 341 14.19 -9.44 -18.95
CA ASP A 341 15.41 -8.98 -18.25
C ASP A 341 15.06 -8.48 -16.85
N LEU A 342 13.94 -7.75 -16.71
CA LEU A 342 13.46 -7.26 -15.42
C LEU A 342 13.02 -8.40 -14.50
N VAL A 343 12.38 -9.43 -15.03
CA VAL A 343 12.00 -10.65 -14.29
C VAL A 343 13.23 -11.38 -13.77
N GLU A 344 14.23 -11.58 -14.62
CA GLU A 344 15.50 -12.22 -14.21
C GLU A 344 16.19 -11.42 -13.10
N PHE A 345 16.27 -10.11 -13.25
CA PHE A 345 16.83 -9.23 -12.23
C PHE A 345 16.06 -9.33 -10.91
N ILE A 346 14.73 -9.26 -10.94
CA ILE A 346 13.87 -9.36 -9.74
C ILE A 346 14.11 -10.71 -9.03
N ARG A 347 14.15 -11.82 -9.78
CA ARG A 347 14.45 -13.15 -9.20
C ARG A 347 15.82 -13.19 -8.55
N GLY A 348 16.84 -12.63 -9.19
CA GLY A 348 18.19 -12.53 -8.65
C GLY A 348 18.25 -11.67 -7.37
N VAL A 349 17.47 -10.60 -7.28
CA VAL A 349 17.36 -9.77 -6.07
C VAL A 349 16.68 -10.53 -4.95
N VAL A 350 15.55 -11.20 -5.24
CA VAL A 350 14.79 -11.96 -4.24
C VAL A 350 15.60 -13.13 -3.69
N ALA A 351 16.41 -13.80 -4.52
CA ALA A 351 17.30 -14.87 -4.07
C ALA A 351 18.34 -14.38 -3.04
N ARG A 352 18.66 -13.08 -3.00
CA ARG A 352 19.56 -12.46 -2.01
C ARG A 352 18.85 -11.91 -0.77
N LYS A 353 17.53 -12.10 -0.67
CA LYS A 353 16.77 -11.61 0.50
C LYS A 353 17.37 -12.14 1.80
N GLU A 354 17.48 -11.25 2.77
CA GLU A 354 18.01 -11.51 4.11
C GLU A 354 17.13 -12.53 4.86
N GLU A 355 17.74 -13.39 5.65
CA GLU A 355 17.02 -14.32 6.51
C GLU A 355 16.15 -13.57 7.52
N ARG A 356 16.78 -12.65 8.23
CA ARG A 356 16.15 -11.77 9.22
C ARG A 356 16.85 -10.41 9.28
N HIS A 357 16.24 -9.46 9.95
CA HIS A 357 16.94 -8.28 10.46
C HIS A 357 17.64 -8.63 11.78
N HIS A 358 18.61 -7.81 12.15
CA HIS A 358 19.46 -8.01 13.33
C HIS A 358 19.26 -6.91 14.38
N ILE A 359 18.07 -6.29 14.45
CA ILE A 359 17.78 -5.21 15.42
C ILE A 359 18.04 -5.72 16.84
N GLY A 360 18.80 -4.95 17.60
CA GLY A 360 19.17 -5.29 18.98
C GLY A 360 20.36 -6.24 19.09
N GLU A 361 20.95 -6.70 17.99
CA GLU A 361 22.16 -7.51 17.97
C GLU A 361 23.41 -6.63 17.75
N PRO A 362 24.60 -7.07 18.22
CA PRO A 362 25.82 -6.28 18.10
C PRO A 362 26.26 -5.97 16.66
N ASP A 363 25.85 -6.79 15.70
CA ASP A 363 26.15 -6.66 14.27
C ASP A 363 25.09 -5.88 13.48
N PHE A 364 24.09 -5.33 14.15
CA PHE A 364 23.03 -4.56 13.47
C PHE A 364 23.59 -3.30 12.81
N VAL A 365 23.37 -3.21 11.50
CA VAL A 365 23.67 -2.01 10.72
C VAL A 365 22.35 -1.31 10.39
N PRO A 366 22.15 -0.06 10.82
CA PRO A 366 20.95 0.71 10.48
C PRO A 366 20.80 0.89 8.97
N ALA A 367 19.55 0.89 8.48
CA ALA A 367 19.27 1.14 7.08
C ALA A 367 19.82 2.50 6.63
N SER A 368 20.27 2.58 5.39
CA SER A 368 20.81 3.81 4.78
C SER A 368 19.72 4.86 4.50
N ARG A 369 18.46 4.43 4.48
CA ARG A 369 17.29 5.29 4.24
C ARG A 369 16.37 5.26 5.44
N THR A 370 15.73 6.39 5.73
CA THR A 370 14.72 6.51 6.79
C THR A 370 13.36 6.00 6.31
N MET A 371 12.40 5.90 7.22
CA MET A 371 11.06 5.37 6.95
C MET A 371 10.36 6.07 5.79
N VAL A 372 10.44 7.40 5.70
CA VAL A 372 9.81 8.18 4.63
C VAL A 372 10.34 7.84 3.24
N HIS A 373 11.61 7.45 3.16
CA HIS A 373 12.29 7.14 1.89
C HIS A 373 12.12 5.67 1.47
N ILE A 374 11.75 4.79 2.41
CA ILE A 374 11.56 3.37 2.14
C ILE A 374 10.07 3.06 1.84
N GLY A 375 9.18 3.89 2.33
CA GLY A 375 7.74 3.68 2.29
C GLY A 375 7.28 2.73 3.40
N GLY A 376 6.95 3.29 4.53
CA GLY A 376 6.52 2.62 5.76
C GLY A 376 5.10 2.04 5.75
#